data_81fd0622db42ec8621bd6eaba289e037
#
_entry.id   81fd0622db42ec8621bd6eaba289e037
#
_cell.length_a   1.000
_cell.length_b   1.000
_cell.length_c   1.000
_cell.angle_alpha   90.00
_cell.angle_beta   90.00
_cell.angle_gamma   90.00
#
_symmetry.space_group_name_H-M   'P 1'
#
loop_
_entity.id
_entity.type
_entity.pdbx_description
1 polymer ?
#
loop_
_entity_poly.entity_id
_entity_poly.type
_entity_poly.pdbx_seq_one_letter_code
_entity_poly.pdbx_strand_id
1 'polypeptide(L)'
;MDKERKNDSKEREEGCKQSSKVREEGYKQSSKEREEGCKQSSKVREEDVIGTPKETPKAFPKQGKCRTNSGRKQDEMDRQNLTLLTDLYELTMMQGYYRNAHRNATVVFDAFFRNNPFGGGYSIMGGVEQLIEYIRELHFGAEDIRYLSSLGIFGKDFLDYLHDFHFTGDIYAVPEGSVIFPREPLVKVVAPIMEAQLVETAILNIINHQSLIATKAARVCYAAKGDGVLEFGLRRAQGPDAGTYGARAAIIGGCVATSNVLCGELFDVPVAGTHAHSWVMSFPDEYTAFKAYADIYPDACILLVDTYDTLESGVPNAIRVFQEMKKNGVKSRHFGIRLDSGDLAYLSKKARKMLDEAGFPDAIISASNDLDENLILSLKAQGAAITSWGVGTHLITAKDNPSFGGVYKLAAIQGQDGKFLPKIKLSENTEKITNPGDKKIYRVYEKATHKIKADLICLNEETFSEDKTLLLFDPQEPWKKTKMHPGEFELRELLVPLFQKGACCYTSPRVMDIRAYCNKEKESLWEETRRLVNPHQIYVDLSKKLYDTKIDLLSSLSQVDADAENIEN
;
A
#
# COMPACT_ATOMS: atom_id res chain seq x y z
N MET A 1 -1.73 -45.08 35.53
CA MET A 1 -2.15 -44.00 34.60
C MET A 1 -2.95 -42.85 35.26
N ASP A 2 -3.65 -43.06 36.37
CA ASP A 2 -4.41 -41.97 37.02
C ASP A 2 -3.64 -41.13 38.07
N LYS A 3 -2.45 -41.59 38.51
CA LYS A 3 -1.61 -40.81 39.45
C LYS A 3 -0.70 -39.81 38.75
N GLU A 4 -0.30 -40.03 37.51
CA GLU A 4 0.55 -39.12 36.74
C GLU A 4 -0.23 -37.89 36.21
N ARG A 5 -1.50 -38.08 35.83
CA ARG A 5 -2.37 -36.99 35.39
C ARG A 5 -2.76 -35.97 36.49
N LYS A 6 -2.71 -36.39 37.76
CA LYS A 6 -2.98 -35.47 38.91
C LYS A 6 -1.78 -34.64 39.32
N ASN A 7 -0.55 -35.08 39.02
CA ASN A 7 0.64 -34.28 39.28
C ASN A 7 0.84 -33.17 38.23
N ASP A 8 0.58 -33.46 36.96
CA ASP A 8 0.71 -32.49 35.84
C ASP A 8 -0.27 -31.31 35.97
N SER A 9 -1.46 -31.53 36.52
CA SER A 9 -2.45 -30.47 36.75
C SER A 9 -2.07 -29.55 37.92
N LYS A 10 -1.41 -30.06 38.93
CA LYS A 10 -0.93 -29.24 40.10
C LYS A 10 0.25 -28.37 39.73
N GLU A 11 1.21 -28.86 38.96
CA GLU A 11 2.36 -28.06 38.51
C GLU A 11 1.95 -26.93 37.54
N ARG A 12 0.92 -27.15 36.71
CA ARG A 12 0.34 -26.08 35.87
C ARG A 12 -0.41 -25.00 36.64
N GLU A 13 -1.11 -25.36 37.72
CA GLU A 13 -1.76 -24.37 38.62
C GLU A 13 -0.78 -23.55 39.45
N GLU A 14 0.32 -24.13 39.90
CA GLU A 14 1.35 -23.41 40.63
C GLU A 14 2.18 -22.50 39.71
N GLY A 15 2.49 -22.92 38.48
CA GLY A 15 3.13 -22.07 37.49
C GLY A 15 2.29 -20.84 37.07
N CYS A 16 0.94 -21.00 37.03
CA CYS A 16 0.03 -19.91 36.70
C CYS A 16 -0.10 -18.89 37.83
N LYS A 17 -0.01 -19.33 39.08
CA LYS A 17 -0.02 -18.44 40.28
C LYS A 17 1.28 -17.68 40.48
N GLN A 18 2.42 -18.23 40.05
CA GLN A 18 3.71 -17.55 40.10
C GLN A 18 3.83 -16.48 39.01
N SER A 19 3.33 -16.74 37.78
CA SER A 19 3.34 -15.75 36.70
C SER A 19 2.40 -14.56 36.94
N SER A 20 1.29 -14.74 37.65
CA SER A 20 0.40 -13.65 38.01
C SER A 20 0.97 -12.75 39.13
N LYS A 21 1.72 -13.31 40.10
CA LYS A 21 2.40 -12.52 41.13
C LYS A 21 3.52 -11.64 40.59
N VAL A 22 4.31 -12.15 39.64
CA VAL A 22 5.39 -11.37 38.98
C VAL A 22 4.84 -10.22 38.16
N ARG A 23 3.65 -10.40 37.55
CA ARG A 23 2.97 -9.30 36.83
C ARG A 23 2.40 -8.23 37.75
N GLU A 24 1.86 -8.60 38.93
CA GLU A 24 1.34 -7.62 39.91
C GLU A 24 2.46 -6.80 40.58
N GLU A 25 3.62 -7.38 40.84
CA GLU A 25 4.77 -6.67 41.41
C GLU A 25 5.40 -5.72 40.38
N GLY A 26 5.51 -6.09 39.11
CA GLY A 26 5.95 -5.21 38.01
C GLY A 26 5.05 -3.99 37.81
N TYR A 27 3.73 -4.12 37.99
CA TYR A 27 2.78 -3.01 37.88
C TYR A 27 2.87 -2.03 39.07
N LYS A 28 3.17 -2.52 40.27
CA LYS A 28 3.34 -1.67 41.48
C LYS A 28 4.65 -0.88 41.47
N GLN A 29 5.69 -1.40 40.81
CA GLN A 29 6.96 -0.70 40.69
C GLN A 29 6.90 0.43 39.65
N SER A 30 6.24 0.21 38.50
CA SER A 30 6.06 1.23 37.44
C SER A 30 5.13 2.39 37.84
N SER A 31 4.19 2.16 38.77
CA SER A 31 3.32 3.22 39.29
C SER A 31 4.02 4.09 40.34
N LYS A 32 4.94 3.54 41.13
CA LYS A 32 5.76 4.33 42.09
C LYS A 32 6.76 5.25 41.38
N GLU A 33 7.40 4.79 40.31
CA GLU A 33 8.34 5.61 39.53
C GLU A 33 7.62 6.77 38.78
N ARG A 34 6.34 6.60 38.39
CA ARG A 34 5.51 7.69 37.82
C ARG A 34 5.07 8.73 38.87
N GLU A 35 4.83 8.36 40.13
CA GLU A 35 4.48 9.31 41.19
C GLU A 35 5.68 10.12 41.67
N GLU A 36 6.89 9.57 41.69
CA GLU A 36 8.11 10.30 42.03
C GLU A 36 8.55 11.29 40.96
N GLY A 37 8.37 10.97 39.67
CA GLY A 37 8.64 11.88 38.55
C GLY A 37 7.72 13.10 38.52
N CYS A 38 6.49 13.00 39.06
CA CYS A 38 5.51 14.08 39.06
C CYS A 38 5.72 15.11 40.20
N LYS A 39 6.47 14.76 41.26
CA LYS A 39 6.75 15.65 42.40
C LYS A 39 7.96 16.57 42.22
N GLN A 40 8.76 16.40 41.17
CA GLN A 40 9.92 17.25 40.88
C GLN A 40 9.65 18.42 39.93
N SER A 41 8.48 18.47 39.26
CA SER A 41 8.16 19.55 38.31
C SER A 41 7.28 20.69 38.83
N SER A 42 6.94 20.71 40.14
CA SER A 42 6.07 21.73 40.73
C SER A 42 6.78 22.59 41.77
N LYS A 43 7.89 23.24 41.41
CA LYS A 43 8.46 24.37 42.15
C LYS A 43 9.06 25.38 41.20
N VAL A 44 8.21 26.21 40.59
CA VAL A 44 8.59 27.54 40.12
C VAL A 44 7.60 28.52 40.71
N ARG A 45 8.17 29.55 41.34
CA ARG A 45 7.52 30.51 42.23
C ARG A 45 6.56 31.42 41.48
N GLU A 46 5.41 31.66 42.13
CA GLU A 46 4.62 32.90 41.95
C GLU A 46 5.40 34.06 42.53
N GLU A 47 5.63 35.09 41.71
CA GLU A 47 5.72 36.52 42.14
C GLU A 47 5.83 37.39 40.87
N ASP A 48 5.01 38.43 40.86
CA ASP A 48 5.00 39.65 40.03
C ASP A 48 3.92 39.76 38.93
N VAL A 49 2.75 40.12 39.42
CA VAL A 49 1.73 40.87 38.67
C VAL A 49 1.92 42.35 38.99
N ILE A 50 2.04 43.22 38.00
CA ILE A 50 1.52 44.59 37.86
C ILE A 50 2.32 45.33 36.76
N GLY A 51 1.59 45.89 35.79
CA GLY A 51 2.16 46.94 34.93
C GLY A 51 1.74 46.88 33.46
N THR A 52 0.59 47.45 33.12
CA THR A 52 0.30 47.86 31.73
C THR A 52 1.17 49.05 31.33
N PRO A 53 1.75 49.03 30.14
CA PRO A 53 1.67 50.19 29.28
C PRO A 53 1.33 49.88 27.83
N LYS A 54 0.57 50.79 27.25
CA LYS A 54 0.30 50.91 25.81
C LYS A 54 1.61 51.13 25.04
N GLU A 55 1.97 50.23 24.15
CA GLU A 55 2.83 50.56 23.02
C GLU A 55 2.49 49.70 21.80
N THR A 56 2.45 50.39 20.64
CA THR A 56 2.25 49.84 19.29
C THR A 56 3.23 48.76 18.93
N PRO A 57 2.85 47.74 18.12
CA PRO A 57 3.75 46.63 17.78
C PRO A 57 4.89 47.12 16.89
N LYS A 58 6.11 47.06 17.38
CA LYS A 58 7.34 47.16 16.60
C LYS A 58 7.49 45.92 15.73
N ALA A 59 7.90 46.15 14.48
CA ALA A 59 8.18 45.12 13.49
C ALA A 59 9.06 43.97 14.07
N PHE A 60 8.67 42.75 13.75
CA PHE A 60 9.46 41.53 14.08
C PHE A 60 10.89 41.68 13.59
N PRO A 61 11.92 41.33 14.40
CA PRO A 61 13.29 41.27 13.93
C PRO A 61 13.38 40.19 12.85
N LYS A 62 14.04 40.52 11.74
CA LYS A 62 14.37 39.55 10.68
C LYS A 62 15.00 38.32 11.33
N GLN A 63 14.37 37.17 11.13
CA GLN A 63 14.87 35.89 11.61
C GLN A 63 16.32 35.70 11.21
N GLY A 64 17.19 35.56 12.21
CA GLY A 64 18.57 35.14 11.99
C GLY A 64 18.55 33.75 11.34
N LYS A 65 19.30 33.59 10.25
CA LYS A 65 19.47 32.31 9.57
C LYS A 65 19.83 31.24 10.59
N CYS A 66 18.92 30.29 10.79
CA CYS A 66 19.22 29.06 11.50
C CYS A 66 20.33 28.34 10.75
N ARG A 67 21.55 28.33 11.29
CA ARG A 67 22.65 27.54 10.75
C ARG A 67 22.36 26.08 11.10
N THR A 68 21.77 25.33 10.15
CA THR A 68 21.84 23.89 10.19
C THR A 68 23.29 23.46 9.95
N ASN A 69 23.78 22.57 10.79
CA ASN A 69 25.19 22.12 10.84
C ASN A 69 25.56 21.16 9.69
N SER A 70 24.85 21.19 8.58
CA SER A 70 25.23 20.54 7.33
C SER A 70 25.24 21.61 6.24
N GLY A 71 26.40 21.84 5.63
CA GLY A 71 26.59 22.80 4.54
C GLY A 71 25.87 22.42 3.23
N ARG A 72 24.70 21.80 3.30
CA ARG A 72 23.86 21.49 2.14
C ARG A 72 23.02 22.72 1.81
N LYS A 73 23.12 23.15 0.57
CA LYS A 73 22.25 24.19 0.03
C LYS A 73 20.81 23.66 -0.08
N GLN A 74 19.82 24.53 0.09
CA GLN A 74 18.37 24.23 -0.03
C GLN A 74 18.03 23.58 -1.38
N ASP A 75 18.77 23.93 -2.45
CA ASP A 75 18.63 23.39 -3.81
C ASP A 75 19.02 21.91 -3.95
N GLU A 76 19.64 21.30 -2.92
CA GLU A 76 20.05 19.88 -2.92
C GLU A 76 18.95 18.96 -2.31
N MET A 77 17.88 19.51 -1.73
CA MET A 77 16.78 18.72 -1.17
C MET A 77 15.67 18.42 -2.18
N ASP A 78 15.65 19.08 -3.32
CA ASP A 78 14.71 18.83 -4.43
C ASP A 78 15.24 17.75 -5.40
N ARG A 79 15.88 16.70 -4.89
CA ARG A 79 16.31 15.57 -5.73
C ARG A 79 15.08 14.78 -6.19
N GLN A 80 14.64 15.00 -7.41
CA GLN A 80 13.72 14.10 -8.12
C GLN A 80 14.45 12.80 -8.54
N ASN A 81 15.77 12.82 -8.65
CA ASN A 81 16.57 11.67 -9.03
C ASN A 81 16.75 10.70 -7.85
N LEU A 82 16.14 9.52 -7.94
CA LEU A 82 16.23 8.43 -6.98
C LEU A 82 17.26 7.36 -7.33
N THR A 83 18.27 7.66 -8.14
CA THR A 83 19.28 6.69 -8.63
C THR A 83 19.99 5.96 -7.49
N LEU A 84 20.26 6.65 -6.36
CA LEU A 84 20.86 6.04 -5.17
C LEU A 84 19.82 5.35 -4.25
N LEU A 85 18.54 5.25 -4.62
CA LEU A 85 17.57 4.42 -3.93
C LEU A 85 17.78 2.95 -4.33
N THR A 86 18.91 2.40 -3.89
CA THR A 86 19.32 1.02 -4.17
C THR A 86 20.07 0.45 -2.97
N ASP A 87 20.00 -0.86 -2.77
CA ASP A 87 20.80 -1.52 -1.76
C ASP A 87 22.25 -1.66 -2.21
N LEU A 88 23.20 -1.58 -1.26
CA LEU A 88 24.62 -1.62 -1.57
C LEU A 88 25.04 -2.86 -2.36
N TYR A 89 24.41 -4.02 -2.10
CA TYR A 89 24.77 -5.26 -2.80
C TYR A 89 24.52 -5.19 -4.30
N GLU A 90 23.58 -4.38 -4.76
CA GLU A 90 23.30 -4.21 -6.19
C GLU A 90 24.47 -3.56 -6.89
N LEU A 91 25.02 -2.49 -6.33
CA LEU A 91 26.22 -1.81 -6.88
C LEU A 91 27.48 -2.68 -6.77
N THR A 92 27.65 -3.44 -5.69
CA THR A 92 28.80 -4.35 -5.56
C THR A 92 28.72 -5.51 -6.54
N MET A 93 27.52 -6.08 -6.77
CA MET A 93 27.27 -7.09 -7.81
C MET A 93 27.48 -6.51 -9.20
N MET A 94 27.00 -5.28 -9.48
CA MET A 94 27.26 -4.60 -10.75
C MET A 94 28.76 -4.48 -11.04
N GLN A 95 29.56 -4.06 -10.06
CA GLN A 95 31.03 -4.03 -10.21
C GLN A 95 31.61 -5.44 -10.46
N GLY A 96 31.05 -6.46 -9.80
CA GLY A 96 31.41 -7.85 -10.04
C GLY A 96 31.14 -8.28 -11.48
N TYR A 97 29.95 -8.00 -12.01
CA TYR A 97 29.58 -8.28 -13.40
C TYR A 97 30.42 -7.46 -14.39
N TYR A 98 30.69 -6.19 -14.10
CA TYR A 98 31.52 -5.32 -14.91
C TYR A 98 32.94 -5.88 -15.17
N ARG A 99 33.50 -6.58 -14.17
CA ARG A 99 34.86 -7.14 -14.20
C ARG A 99 34.97 -8.58 -14.72
N ASN A 100 33.86 -9.21 -15.05
CA ASN A 100 33.88 -10.60 -15.50
C ASN A 100 33.11 -10.84 -16.81
N ALA A 101 33.04 -12.10 -17.26
CA ALA A 101 32.45 -12.49 -18.54
C ALA A 101 30.94 -12.19 -18.67
N HIS A 102 30.22 -11.91 -17.57
CA HIS A 102 28.80 -11.63 -17.59
C HIS A 102 28.44 -10.16 -17.92
N ARG A 103 29.42 -9.30 -18.09
CA ARG A 103 29.24 -7.84 -18.33
C ARG A 103 28.18 -7.51 -19.36
N ASN A 104 28.12 -8.26 -20.46
CA ASN A 104 27.24 -7.98 -21.60
C ASN A 104 26.06 -8.98 -21.69
N ALA A 105 25.82 -9.79 -20.65
CA ALA A 105 24.72 -10.75 -20.66
C ALA A 105 23.37 -10.04 -20.58
N THR A 106 22.47 -10.30 -21.51
CA THR A 106 21.05 -9.91 -21.40
C THR A 106 20.34 -10.92 -20.52
N VAL A 107 19.53 -10.44 -19.60
CA VAL A 107 18.83 -11.26 -18.61
C VAL A 107 17.36 -10.92 -18.53
N VAL A 108 16.57 -11.83 -17.95
CA VAL A 108 15.18 -11.62 -17.60
C VAL A 108 15.04 -11.72 -16.09
N PHE A 109 14.49 -10.68 -15.48
CA PHE A 109 14.05 -10.69 -14.07
C PHE A 109 12.55 -10.48 -13.99
N ASP A 110 11.94 -11.11 -12.98
CA ASP A 110 10.54 -10.90 -12.64
C ASP A 110 10.39 -10.38 -11.21
N ALA A 111 9.61 -9.33 -11.05
CA ALA A 111 9.04 -8.93 -9.77
C ALA A 111 7.69 -9.61 -9.57
N PHE A 112 7.47 -10.25 -8.42
CA PHE A 112 6.22 -10.91 -8.07
C PHE A 112 6.08 -10.98 -6.54
N PHE A 113 4.88 -11.30 -6.04
CA PHE A 113 4.65 -11.54 -4.61
C PHE A 113 4.17 -12.97 -4.37
N ARG A 114 4.25 -13.45 -3.10
CA ARG A 114 3.98 -14.86 -2.79
C ARG A 114 2.60 -15.12 -2.22
N ASN A 115 2.10 -14.21 -1.40
CA ASN A 115 0.84 -14.37 -0.68
C ASN A 115 0.05 -13.07 -0.70
N ASN A 116 -1.26 -13.15 -0.85
CA ASN A 116 -2.10 -11.97 -0.73
C ASN A 116 -2.02 -11.38 0.69
N PRO A 117 -1.83 -10.06 0.84
CA PRO A 117 -1.86 -9.42 2.14
C PRO A 117 -3.24 -9.57 2.81
N PHE A 118 -3.28 -9.45 4.13
CA PHE A 118 -4.50 -9.51 4.94
C PHE A 118 -5.29 -10.81 4.81
N GLY A 119 -4.69 -11.91 4.34
CA GLY A 119 -5.41 -13.15 4.04
C GLY A 119 -6.48 -12.98 2.95
N GLY A 120 -6.30 -12.00 2.06
CA GLY A 120 -7.23 -11.68 0.98
C GLY A 120 -7.23 -12.68 -0.17
N GLY A 121 -8.22 -12.60 -1.06
CA GLY A 121 -8.31 -13.43 -2.28
C GLY A 121 -7.62 -12.79 -3.50
N TYR A 122 -7.24 -11.52 -3.41
CA TYR A 122 -6.62 -10.73 -4.49
C TYR A 122 -5.86 -9.53 -3.93
N SER A 123 -5.06 -8.92 -4.79
CA SER A 123 -4.42 -7.63 -4.53
C SER A 123 -4.65 -6.67 -5.71
N ILE A 124 -4.27 -5.40 -5.54
CA ILE A 124 -4.38 -4.37 -6.58
C ILE A 124 -2.98 -3.90 -6.97
N MET A 125 -2.70 -3.85 -8.26
CA MET A 125 -1.45 -3.30 -8.80
C MET A 125 -1.40 -1.79 -8.64
N GLY A 126 -0.33 -1.28 -8.03
CA GLY A 126 -0.07 0.15 -7.84
C GLY A 126 1.39 0.50 -8.04
N GLY A 127 1.71 1.77 -8.36
CA GLY A 127 3.07 2.28 -8.44
C GLY A 127 3.71 2.30 -9.83
N VAL A 128 2.99 1.94 -10.89
CA VAL A 128 3.53 1.89 -12.25
C VAL A 128 3.96 3.27 -12.74
N GLU A 129 3.19 4.32 -12.45
CA GLU A 129 3.53 5.69 -12.83
C GLU A 129 4.86 6.13 -12.19
N GLN A 130 5.00 5.95 -10.86
CA GLN A 130 6.24 6.29 -10.15
C GLN A 130 7.44 5.45 -10.64
N LEU A 131 7.21 4.19 -11.00
CA LEU A 131 8.26 3.35 -11.63
C LEU A 131 8.71 3.94 -12.97
N ILE A 132 7.79 4.40 -13.81
CA ILE A 132 8.12 5.05 -15.08
C ILE A 132 8.93 6.33 -14.85
N GLU A 133 8.55 7.15 -13.88
CA GLU A 133 9.29 8.36 -13.49
C GLU A 133 10.71 8.00 -13.04
N TYR A 134 10.85 7.02 -12.14
CA TYR A 134 12.15 6.55 -11.67
C TYR A 134 13.08 6.11 -12.80
N ILE A 135 12.60 5.28 -13.74
CA ILE A 135 13.43 4.79 -14.85
C ILE A 135 13.82 5.93 -15.83
N ARG A 136 12.92 6.89 -16.06
CA ARG A 136 13.23 8.07 -16.91
C ARG A 136 14.33 8.95 -16.34
N GLU A 137 14.35 9.11 -15.03
CA GLU A 137 15.29 9.96 -14.31
C GLU A 137 16.55 9.21 -13.85
N LEU A 138 16.67 7.91 -14.16
CA LEU A 138 17.75 7.05 -13.70
C LEU A 138 19.09 7.41 -14.36
N HIS A 139 19.95 8.13 -13.64
CA HIS A 139 21.30 8.49 -14.05
C HIS A 139 22.17 8.86 -12.84
N PHE A 140 23.44 8.55 -12.88
CA PHE A 140 24.40 8.92 -11.83
C PHE A 140 24.98 10.30 -12.08
N GLY A 141 24.55 11.30 -11.32
CA GLY A 141 25.12 12.65 -11.37
C GLY A 141 26.53 12.73 -10.75
N ALA A 142 27.20 13.84 -10.95
CA ALA A 142 28.56 14.05 -10.41
C ALA A 142 28.63 13.93 -8.87
N GLU A 143 27.58 14.33 -8.18
CA GLU A 143 27.46 14.17 -6.71
C GLU A 143 27.37 12.70 -6.30
N ASP A 144 26.60 11.89 -7.05
CA ASP A 144 26.44 10.46 -6.80
C ASP A 144 27.77 9.74 -6.97
N ILE A 145 28.48 10.02 -8.06
CA ILE A 145 29.81 9.45 -8.33
C ILE A 145 30.82 9.87 -7.25
N ARG A 146 30.81 11.13 -6.81
CA ARG A 146 31.67 11.60 -5.73
C ARG A 146 31.39 10.88 -4.41
N TYR A 147 30.10 10.70 -4.09
CA TYR A 147 29.69 9.94 -2.91
C TYR A 147 30.13 8.48 -2.98
N LEU A 148 29.84 7.79 -4.09
CA LEU A 148 30.24 6.38 -4.28
C LEU A 148 31.78 6.21 -4.25
N SER A 149 32.52 7.14 -4.83
CA SER A 149 33.99 7.17 -4.74
C SER A 149 34.49 7.29 -3.30
N SER A 150 33.79 8.07 -2.46
CA SER A 150 34.18 8.28 -1.06
C SER A 150 34.02 7.03 -0.19
N LEU A 151 33.22 6.03 -0.62
CA LEU A 151 33.09 4.74 0.06
C LEU A 151 34.36 3.89 -0.03
N GLY A 152 35.23 4.13 -0.99
CA GLY A 152 36.52 3.45 -1.14
C GLY A 152 36.43 1.97 -1.57
N ILE A 153 35.25 1.49 -1.98
CA ILE A 153 35.00 0.09 -2.37
C ILE A 153 34.84 -0.09 -3.89
N PHE A 154 34.64 1.00 -4.63
CA PHE A 154 34.45 0.97 -6.08
C PHE A 154 35.71 1.40 -6.84
N GLY A 155 36.03 0.65 -7.89
CA GLY A 155 37.14 1.00 -8.78
C GLY A 155 36.82 2.19 -9.66
N LYS A 156 37.85 2.96 -10.03
CA LYS A 156 37.69 4.16 -10.87
C LYS A 156 37.02 3.82 -12.20
N ASP A 157 37.42 2.74 -12.84
CA ASP A 157 36.89 2.24 -14.11
C ASP A 157 35.37 1.96 -14.05
N PHE A 158 34.89 1.43 -12.92
CA PHE A 158 33.48 1.20 -12.69
C PHE A 158 32.72 2.51 -12.40
N LEU A 159 33.31 3.43 -11.65
CA LEU A 159 32.73 4.76 -11.40
C LEU A 159 32.62 5.58 -12.71
N ASP A 160 33.63 5.50 -13.60
CA ASP A 160 33.57 6.11 -14.91
C ASP A 160 32.43 5.49 -15.77
N TYR A 161 32.21 4.17 -15.69
CA TYR A 161 31.06 3.49 -16.32
C TYR A 161 29.72 3.98 -15.76
N LEU A 162 29.59 4.14 -14.44
CA LEU A 162 28.36 4.64 -13.82
C LEU A 162 28.02 6.08 -14.23
N HIS A 163 29.06 6.92 -14.47
CA HIS A 163 28.85 8.28 -14.93
C HIS A 163 28.13 8.36 -16.29
N ASP A 164 28.37 7.39 -17.17
CA ASP A 164 27.75 7.31 -18.49
C ASP A 164 26.54 6.39 -18.52
N PHE A 165 26.11 5.91 -17.34
CA PHE A 165 25.01 4.95 -17.22
C PHE A 165 23.66 5.53 -17.63
N HIS A 166 22.92 4.77 -18.42
CA HIS A 166 21.50 4.96 -18.72
C HIS A 166 20.84 3.61 -18.93
N PHE A 167 19.57 3.52 -18.64
CA PHE A 167 18.80 2.28 -18.84
C PHE A 167 18.51 2.07 -20.32
N THR A 168 18.85 0.89 -20.85
CA THR A 168 18.70 0.54 -22.28
C THR A 168 17.78 -0.65 -22.51
N GLY A 169 17.30 -1.28 -21.44
CA GLY A 169 16.48 -2.49 -21.49
C GLY A 169 15.01 -2.28 -21.85
N ASP A 170 14.27 -3.37 -21.78
CA ASP A 170 12.82 -3.41 -21.90
C ASP A 170 12.20 -3.65 -20.51
N ILE A 171 11.08 -2.98 -20.22
CA ILE A 171 10.27 -3.22 -19.02
C ILE A 171 8.82 -3.44 -19.44
N TYR A 172 8.24 -4.50 -18.94
CA TYR A 172 6.82 -4.82 -19.07
C TYR A 172 6.20 -4.89 -17.68
N ALA A 173 4.96 -4.42 -17.53
CA ALA A 173 4.25 -4.50 -16.26
C ALA A 173 2.76 -4.80 -16.46
N VAL A 174 2.14 -5.33 -15.42
CA VAL A 174 0.68 -5.38 -15.29
C VAL A 174 0.17 -3.94 -15.12
N PRO A 175 -0.87 -3.51 -15.87
CA PRO A 175 -1.40 -2.15 -15.75
C PRO A 175 -1.85 -1.80 -14.34
N GLU A 176 -1.60 -0.57 -13.93
CA GLU A 176 -1.98 -0.06 -12.63
C GLU A 176 -3.51 -0.11 -12.44
N GLY A 177 -3.96 -0.49 -11.25
CA GLY A 177 -5.38 -0.72 -10.96
C GLY A 177 -5.89 -2.13 -11.30
N SER A 178 -5.08 -2.96 -11.99
CA SER A 178 -5.45 -4.35 -12.22
C SER A 178 -5.55 -5.14 -10.91
N VAL A 179 -6.48 -6.08 -10.86
CA VAL A 179 -6.45 -7.16 -9.88
C VAL A 179 -5.26 -8.07 -10.20
N ILE A 180 -4.51 -8.46 -9.19
CA ILE A 180 -3.32 -9.32 -9.31
C ILE A 180 -3.35 -10.43 -8.26
N PHE A 181 -2.67 -11.53 -8.58
CA PHE A 181 -2.62 -12.72 -7.73
C PHE A 181 -1.17 -13.13 -7.43
N PRO A 182 -0.94 -13.93 -6.37
CA PRO A 182 0.40 -14.40 -6.02
C PRO A 182 1.10 -15.14 -7.16
N ARG A 183 2.43 -14.94 -7.30
CA ARG A 183 3.35 -15.59 -8.25
C ARG A 183 3.25 -15.14 -9.71
N GLU A 184 2.38 -14.20 -10.04
CA GLU A 184 2.37 -13.55 -11.33
C GLU A 184 3.60 -12.64 -11.49
N PRO A 185 4.29 -12.65 -12.64
CA PRO A 185 5.26 -11.60 -12.94
C PRO A 185 4.54 -10.25 -13.11
N LEU A 186 4.58 -9.41 -12.07
CA LEU A 186 3.96 -8.09 -12.07
C LEU A 186 4.75 -7.07 -12.87
N VAL A 187 6.08 -7.16 -12.80
CA VAL A 187 7.02 -6.39 -13.59
C VAL A 187 8.07 -7.35 -14.12
N LYS A 188 8.28 -7.35 -15.43
CA LYS A 188 9.33 -8.09 -16.13
C LYS A 188 10.35 -7.11 -16.68
N VAL A 189 11.62 -7.33 -16.37
CA VAL A 189 12.75 -6.55 -16.89
C VAL A 189 13.60 -7.44 -17.79
N VAL A 190 13.81 -7.01 -19.04
CA VAL A 190 14.69 -7.67 -20.02
C VAL A 190 15.80 -6.68 -20.39
N ALA A 191 16.99 -6.83 -19.82
CA ALA A 191 18.04 -5.81 -19.93
C ALA A 191 19.44 -6.42 -19.78
N PRO A 192 20.52 -5.68 -20.09
CA PRO A 192 21.86 -6.00 -19.61
C PRO A 192 21.86 -6.25 -18.10
N ILE A 193 22.60 -7.26 -17.64
CA ILE A 193 22.54 -7.76 -16.26
C ILE A 193 22.76 -6.68 -15.19
N MET A 194 23.64 -5.72 -15.48
CA MET A 194 23.94 -4.63 -14.54
C MET A 194 22.75 -3.67 -14.41
N GLU A 195 22.09 -3.35 -15.53
CA GLU A 195 20.90 -2.50 -15.53
C GLU A 195 19.72 -3.19 -14.84
N ALA A 196 19.48 -4.47 -15.17
CA ALA A 196 18.42 -5.27 -14.56
C ALA A 196 18.62 -5.45 -13.05
N GLN A 197 19.88 -5.55 -12.58
CA GLN A 197 20.20 -5.67 -11.16
C GLN A 197 19.96 -4.37 -10.40
N LEU A 198 20.39 -3.24 -10.95
CA LEU A 198 20.30 -1.92 -10.28
C LEU A 198 18.86 -1.54 -9.88
N VAL A 199 17.90 -1.88 -10.70
CA VAL A 199 16.51 -1.44 -10.53
C VAL A 199 15.69 -2.27 -9.52
N GLU A 200 16.26 -3.35 -8.97
CA GLU A 200 15.56 -4.28 -8.04
C GLU A 200 14.91 -3.54 -6.86
N THR A 201 15.72 -2.84 -6.05
CA THR A 201 15.24 -2.20 -4.82
C THR A 201 14.18 -1.15 -5.10
N ALA A 202 14.37 -0.29 -6.09
CA ALA A 202 13.42 0.76 -6.42
C ALA A 202 12.09 0.19 -6.93
N ILE A 203 12.11 -0.80 -7.84
CA ILE A 203 10.91 -1.52 -8.31
C ILE A 203 10.14 -2.07 -7.11
N LEU A 204 10.82 -2.80 -6.23
CA LEU A 204 10.17 -3.44 -5.09
C LEU A 204 9.64 -2.42 -4.08
N ASN A 205 10.39 -1.37 -3.76
CA ASN A 205 9.96 -0.32 -2.84
C ASN A 205 8.67 0.36 -3.34
N ILE A 206 8.66 0.77 -4.60
CA ILE A 206 7.55 1.50 -5.22
C ILE A 206 6.31 0.62 -5.33
N ILE A 207 6.43 -0.56 -5.95
CA ILE A 207 5.30 -1.46 -6.24
C ILE A 207 4.74 -2.05 -4.95
N ASN A 208 5.60 -2.47 -4.02
CA ASN A 208 5.15 -3.03 -2.75
C ASN A 208 4.31 -2.05 -1.94
N HIS A 209 4.79 -0.81 -1.78
CA HIS A 209 4.07 0.20 -1.00
C HIS A 209 2.71 0.53 -1.61
N GLN A 210 2.68 0.92 -2.88
CA GLN A 210 1.43 1.37 -3.49
C GLN A 210 0.44 0.23 -3.70
N SER A 211 0.89 -0.98 -4.06
CA SER A 211 0.01 -2.14 -4.18
C SER A 211 -0.59 -2.54 -2.83
N LEU A 212 0.19 -2.48 -1.75
CA LEU A 212 -0.29 -2.78 -0.41
C LEU A 212 -1.39 -1.81 0.04
N ILE A 213 -1.16 -0.50 -0.13
CA ILE A 213 -2.14 0.53 0.26
C ILE A 213 -3.39 0.48 -0.63
N ALA A 214 -3.25 0.31 -1.95
CA ALA A 214 -4.38 0.14 -2.86
C ALA A 214 -5.23 -1.09 -2.48
N THR A 215 -4.59 -2.19 -2.12
CA THR A 215 -5.26 -3.41 -1.65
C THR A 215 -6.00 -3.18 -0.32
N LYS A 216 -5.37 -2.51 0.65
CA LYS A 216 -6.02 -2.13 1.92
C LYS A 216 -7.24 -1.24 1.68
N ALA A 217 -7.09 -0.23 0.83
CA ALA A 217 -8.20 0.67 0.46
C ALA A 217 -9.36 -0.10 -0.21
N ALA A 218 -9.07 -1.04 -1.14
CA ALA A 218 -10.08 -1.86 -1.78
C ALA A 218 -10.88 -2.70 -0.76
N ARG A 219 -10.24 -3.24 0.28
CA ARG A 219 -10.89 -3.98 1.37
C ARG A 219 -11.79 -3.07 2.22
N VAL A 220 -11.30 -1.89 2.58
CA VAL A 220 -12.08 -0.89 3.34
C VAL A 220 -13.30 -0.43 2.53
N CYS A 221 -13.12 -0.14 1.24
CA CYS A 221 -14.22 0.25 0.35
C CYS A 221 -15.25 -0.89 0.15
N TYR A 222 -14.79 -2.15 0.09
CA TYR A 222 -15.69 -3.31 0.05
C TYR A 222 -16.53 -3.42 1.33
N ALA A 223 -15.93 -3.22 2.50
CA ALA A 223 -16.62 -3.21 3.78
C ALA A 223 -17.67 -2.09 3.89
N ALA A 224 -17.40 -0.94 3.27
CA ALA A 224 -18.29 0.21 3.25
C ALA A 224 -19.57 0.00 2.41
N LYS A 225 -19.64 -1.05 1.58
CA LYS A 225 -20.84 -1.45 0.80
C LYS A 225 -21.46 -0.31 0.00
N GLY A 226 -20.64 0.47 -0.69
CA GLY A 226 -21.08 1.58 -1.55
C GLY A 226 -21.06 2.96 -0.90
N ASP A 227 -20.88 3.07 0.41
CA ASP A 227 -20.66 4.37 1.05
C ASP A 227 -19.31 4.97 0.65
N GLY A 228 -19.19 6.30 0.72
CA GLY A 228 -17.95 7.00 0.43
C GLY A 228 -16.87 6.74 1.50
N VAL A 229 -15.68 6.34 1.06
CA VAL A 229 -14.49 6.24 1.91
C VAL A 229 -13.52 7.36 1.56
N LEU A 230 -13.12 8.12 2.58
CA LEU A 230 -12.18 9.24 2.50
C LEU A 230 -10.84 8.80 3.13
N GLU A 231 -9.74 9.04 2.44
CA GLU A 231 -8.40 8.79 2.98
C GLU A 231 -7.97 9.97 3.88
N PHE A 232 -7.76 9.71 5.18
CA PHE A 232 -7.42 10.72 6.20
C PHE A 232 -6.11 10.40 6.95
N GLY A 233 -5.20 9.66 6.30
CA GLY A 233 -4.03 9.09 6.94
C GLY A 233 -2.74 9.90 6.88
N LEU A 234 -2.66 11.01 6.12
CA LEU A 234 -1.42 11.74 5.85
C LEU A 234 -0.53 11.92 7.08
N ARG A 235 -1.08 12.42 8.20
CA ARG A 235 -0.33 12.68 9.45
C ARG A 235 0.12 11.41 10.19
N ARG A 236 -0.27 10.23 9.72
CA ARG A 236 0.05 8.91 10.29
C ARG A 236 0.95 8.06 9.39
N ALA A 237 1.23 8.53 8.17
CA ALA A 237 2.09 7.83 7.21
C ALA A 237 3.56 7.83 7.65
N GLN A 238 4.33 6.88 7.12
CA GLN A 238 5.76 6.74 7.39
C GLN A 238 6.61 7.68 6.49
N GLY A 239 6.36 8.96 6.60
CA GLY A 239 7.06 10.01 5.87
C GLY A 239 6.20 10.66 4.77
N PRO A 240 6.66 11.79 4.19
CA PRO A 240 5.90 12.57 3.22
C PRO A 240 5.54 11.79 1.95
N ASP A 241 6.49 11.05 1.39
CA ASP A 241 6.28 10.24 0.18
C ASP A 241 5.28 9.10 0.42
N ALA A 242 5.42 8.38 1.54
CA ALA A 242 4.45 7.37 1.94
C ALA A 242 3.05 7.96 2.12
N GLY A 243 2.93 9.19 2.62
CA GLY A 243 1.65 9.90 2.73
C GLY A 243 1.08 10.28 1.37
N THR A 244 1.90 10.72 0.44
CA THR A 244 1.47 11.24 -0.87
C THR A 244 1.16 10.10 -1.85
N TYR A 245 2.08 9.17 -2.06
CA TYR A 245 1.85 8.01 -2.92
C TYR A 245 0.88 6.99 -2.29
N GLY A 246 0.82 6.92 -0.96
CA GLY A 246 -0.19 6.13 -0.26
C GLY A 246 -1.60 6.67 -0.46
N ALA A 247 -1.80 8.00 -0.41
CA ALA A 247 -3.09 8.62 -0.72
C ALA A 247 -3.50 8.36 -2.17
N ARG A 248 -2.56 8.51 -3.14
CA ARG A 248 -2.77 8.14 -4.54
C ARG A 248 -3.22 6.69 -4.69
N ALA A 249 -2.52 5.76 -4.06
CA ALA A 249 -2.85 4.35 -4.07
C ALA A 249 -4.21 4.05 -3.44
N ALA A 250 -4.58 4.76 -2.37
CA ALA A 250 -5.91 4.62 -1.75
C ALA A 250 -7.03 5.07 -2.69
N ILE A 251 -6.84 6.13 -3.48
CA ILE A 251 -7.80 6.55 -4.52
C ILE A 251 -7.94 5.44 -5.58
N ILE A 252 -6.83 4.87 -6.07
CA ILE A 252 -6.86 3.74 -7.02
C ILE A 252 -7.64 2.56 -6.44
N GLY A 253 -7.43 2.22 -5.17
CA GLY A 253 -8.12 1.13 -4.46
C GLY A 253 -9.62 1.35 -4.30
N GLY A 254 -10.11 2.61 -4.38
CA GLY A 254 -11.53 2.92 -4.38
C GLY A 254 -11.95 4.12 -3.52
N CYS A 255 -11.07 4.73 -2.72
CA CYS A 255 -11.38 5.92 -1.95
C CYS A 255 -11.89 7.05 -2.86
N VAL A 256 -12.87 7.82 -2.37
CA VAL A 256 -13.52 8.86 -3.20
C VAL A 256 -12.77 10.19 -3.17
N ALA A 257 -12.00 10.44 -2.11
CA ALA A 257 -11.17 11.64 -1.94
C ALA A 257 -10.08 11.40 -0.89
N THR A 258 -9.11 12.30 -0.81
CA THR A 258 -8.09 12.34 0.25
C THR A 258 -8.08 13.70 0.94
N SER A 259 -7.56 13.75 2.18
CA SER A 259 -7.26 15.02 2.86
C SER A 259 -5.88 15.59 2.51
N ASN A 260 -5.09 14.87 1.72
CA ASN A 260 -3.74 15.28 1.32
C ASN A 260 -3.79 16.26 0.15
N VAL A 261 -3.59 17.55 0.44
CA VAL A 261 -3.63 18.63 -0.55
C VAL A 261 -2.56 18.46 -1.62
N LEU A 262 -1.33 18.04 -1.24
CA LEU A 262 -0.24 17.79 -2.18
C LEU A 262 -0.58 16.65 -3.14
N CYS A 263 -1.20 15.57 -2.65
CA CYS A 263 -1.69 14.50 -3.51
C CYS A 263 -2.75 15.00 -4.50
N GLY A 264 -3.64 15.90 -4.04
CA GLY A 264 -4.62 16.54 -4.92
C GLY A 264 -3.99 17.35 -6.05
N GLU A 265 -2.96 18.13 -5.75
CA GLU A 265 -2.20 18.93 -6.72
C GLU A 265 -1.44 18.05 -7.72
N LEU A 266 -0.66 17.08 -7.23
CA LEU A 266 0.22 16.27 -8.08
C LEU A 266 -0.54 15.33 -9.02
N PHE A 267 -1.68 14.77 -8.56
CA PHE A 267 -2.36 13.68 -9.26
C PHE A 267 -3.78 14.03 -9.73
N ASP A 268 -4.20 15.28 -9.60
CA ASP A 268 -5.53 15.75 -9.99
C ASP A 268 -6.66 14.87 -9.40
N VAL A 269 -6.58 14.60 -8.09
CA VAL A 269 -7.57 13.80 -7.36
C VAL A 269 -8.40 14.66 -6.41
N PRO A 270 -9.65 14.26 -6.10
CA PRO A 270 -10.50 15.03 -5.20
C PRO A 270 -9.90 15.17 -3.81
N VAL A 271 -9.90 16.39 -3.28
CA VAL A 271 -9.51 16.71 -1.91
C VAL A 271 -10.74 17.04 -1.10
N ALA A 272 -10.87 16.39 0.07
CA ALA A 272 -11.99 16.62 0.99
C ALA A 272 -11.52 16.56 2.45
N GLY A 273 -12.22 17.25 3.30
CA GLY A 273 -11.96 17.28 4.73
C GLY A 273 -13.03 18.07 5.48
N THR A 274 -12.89 18.14 6.79
CA THR A 274 -13.75 18.91 7.67
C THR A 274 -12.87 19.71 8.65
N HIS A 275 -13.46 20.39 9.61
CA HIS A 275 -12.70 21.04 10.69
C HIS A 275 -12.29 20.04 11.79
N ALA A 276 -11.38 20.46 12.67
CA ALA A 276 -10.95 19.73 13.85
C ALA A 276 -11.63 20.26 15.14
N HIS A 277 -11.50 19.53 16.26
CA HIS A 277 -12.00 19.97 17.57
C HIS A 277 -11.44 21.34 17.98
N SER A 278 -10.19 21.67 17.62
CA SER A 278 -9.56 22.96 17.90
C SER A 278 -10.31 24.14 17.29
N TRP A 279 -11.00 23.96 16.14
CA TRP A 279 -11.89 24.97 15.58
C TRP A 279 -13.03 25.27 16.54
N VAL A 280 -13.74 24.23 17.01
CA VAL A 280 -14.85 24.38 17.95
C VAL A 280 -14.39 25.04 19.26
N MET A 281 -13.27 24.57 19.80
CA MET A 281 -12.68 25.07 21.05
C MET A 281 -12.19 26.53 20.97
N SER A 282 -11.96 27.06 19.78
CA SER A 282 -11.50 28.45 19.59
C SER A 282 -12.61 29.48 19.65
N PHE A 283 -13.87 29.05 19.72
CA PHE A 283 -15.05 29.91 19.83
C PHE A 283 -15.65 29.89 21.24
N PRO A 284 -16.45 30.90 21.63
CA PRO A 284 -17.09 30.94 22.93
C PRO A 284 -18.02 29.77 23.23
N ASP A 285 -18.67 29.26 22.17
CA ASP A 285 -19.58 28.09 22.23
C ASP A 285 -19.61 27.37 20.89
N GLU A 286 -20.13 26.15 20.92
CA GLU A 286 -20.16 25.23 19.79
C GLU A 286 -21.08 25.72 18.66
N TYR A 287 -22.23 26.33 18.99
CA TYR A 287 -23.12 26.89 17.98
C TYR A 287 -22.43 28.00 17.18
N THR A 288 -21.72 28.92 17.87
CA THR A 288 -20.98 30.04 17.22
C THR A 288 -19.91 29.48 16.28
N ALA A 289 -19.20 28.43 16.68
CA ALA A 289 -18.20 27.75 15.85
C ALA A 289 -18.83 27.12 14.60
N PHE A 290 -19.93 26.40 14.77
CA PHE A 290 -20.65 25.75 13.66
C PHE A 290 -21.24 26.74 12.69
N LYS A 291 -21.86 27.82 13.21
CA LYS A 291 -22.42 28.92 12.41
C LYS A 291 -21.33 29.59 11.55
N ALA A 292 -20.19 29.94 12.17
CA ALA A 292 -19.06 30.53 11.47
C ALA A 292 -18.53 29.63 10.34
N TYR A 293 -18.44 28.31 10.58
CA TYR A 293 -18.02 27.35 9.55
C TYR A 293 -19.03 27.26 8.40
N ALA A 294 -20.32 27.16 8.72
CA ALA A 294 -21.40 27.10 7.74
C ALA A 294 -21.51 28.36 6.86
N ASP A 295 -21.25 29.53 7.43
CA ASP A 295 -21.26 30.81 6.68
C ASP A 295 -20.12 30.87 5.65
N ILE A 296 -18.96 30.28 5.94
CA ILE A 296 -17.80 30.25 5.05
C ILE A 296 -17.90 29.13 4.01
N TYR A 297 -18.36 27.92 4.44
CA TYR A 297 -18.38 26.71 3.62
C TYR A 297 -19.78 26.09 3.54
N PRO A 298 -20.77 26.78 2.98
CA PRO A 298 -22.16 26.31 2.97
C PRO A 298 -22.34 25.01 2.17
N ASP A 299 -21.54 24.79 1.10
CA ASP A 299 -21.63 23.60 0.25
C ASP A 299 -20.76 22.42 0.71
N ALA A 300 -20.01 22.60 1.82
CA ALA A 300 -19.15 21.57 2.42
C ALA A 300 -19.29 21.55 3.95
N CYS A 301 -20.52 21.76 4.45
CA CYS A 301 -20.81 21.96 5.86
C CYS A 301 -20.98 20.63 6.61
N ILE A 302 -19.86 19.95 6.90
CA ILE A 302 -19.84 18.78 7.78
C ILE A 302 -19.30 19.18 9.15
N LEU A 303 -20.17 19.17 10.17
CA LEU A 303 -19.89 19.67 11.51
C LEU A 303 -19.44 18.55 12.44
N LEU A 304 -18.31 18.73 13.12
CA LEU A 304 -17.77 17.78 14.10
C LEU A 304 -18.48 18.00 15.45
N VAL A 305 -19.34 17.04 15.83
CA VAL A 305 -20.36 17.24 16.88
C VAL A 305 -20.00 16.60 18.23
N ASP A 306 -18.83 16.01 18.36
CA ASP A 306 -18.39 15.28 19.56
C ASP A 306 -17.24 15.98 20.30
N THR A 307 -17.18 17.32 20.22
CA THR A 307 -16.18 18.10 20.97
C THR A 307 -16.50 18.12 22.47
N TYR A 308 -17.77 18.21 22.85
CA TYR A 308 -18.24 18.24 24.24
C TYR A 308 -19.24 17.12 24.51
N ASP A 309 -20.52 17.31 24.18
CA ASP A 309 -21.55 16.29 24.27
C ASP A 309 -22.26 16.13 22.93
N THR A 310 -22.16 14.93 22.36
CA THR A 310 -22.67 14.66 21.02
C THR A 310 -24.17 14.84 20.90
N LEU A 311 -24.96 14.30 21.86
CA LEU A 311 -26.42 14.25 21.77
C LEU A 311 -27.13 15.43 22.44
N GLU A 312 -26.53 15.98 23.52
CA GLU A 312 -27.14 17.07 24.28
C GLU A 312 -26.70 18.47 23.76
N SER A 313 -25.56 18.56 23.05
CA SER A 313 -25.02 19.81 22.54
C SER A 313 -24.73 19.77 21.03
N GLY A 314 -23.85 18.90 20.57
CA GLY A 314 -23.31 18.92 19.20
C GLY A 314 -24.37 18.75 18.12
N VAL A 315 -25.16 17.68 18.16
CA VAL A 315 -26.23 17.43 17.18
C VAL A 315 -27.32 18.49 17.24
N PRO A 316 -27.83 18.92 18.43
CA PRO A 316 -28.77 20.04 18.52
C PRO A 316 -28.27 21.34 17.91
N ASN A 317 -27.00 21.74 18.18
CA ASN A 317 -26.42 22.95 17.62
C ASN A 317 -26.22 22.84 16.10
N ALA A 318 -25.83 21.68 15.58
CA ALA A 318 -25.74 21.43 14.14
C ALA A 318 -27.12 21.58 13.46
N ILE A 319 -28.16 20.97 14.04
CA ILE A 319 -29.55 21.08 13.56
C ILE A 319 -29.99 22.57 13.51
N ARG A 320 -29.69 23.34 14.55
CA ARG A 320 -30.01 24.76 14.60
C ARG A 320 -29.33 25.52 13.44
N VAL A 321 -28.07 25.26 13.17
CA VAL A 321 -27.33 25.85 12.05
C VAL A 321 -27.97 25.45 10.71
N PHE A 322 -28.31 24.17 10.51
CA PHE A 322 -28.97 23.72 9.27
C PHE A 322 -30.36 24.36 9.06
N GLN A 323 -31.13 24.58 10.13
CA GLN A 323 -32.40 25.28 10.07
C GLN A 323 -32.22 26.76 9.62
N GLU A 324 -31.18 27.43 10.11
CA GLU A 324 -30.84 28.77 9.68
C GLU A 324 -30.38 28.84 8.23
N MET A 325 -29.52 27.88 7.80
CA MET A 325 -29.11 27.77 6.40
C MET A 325 -30.34 27.59 5.48
N LYS A 326 -31.27 26.71 5.85
CA LYS A 326 -32.51 26.46 5.11
C LYS A 326 -33.39 27.71 5.06
N LYS A 327 -33.57 28.40 6.20
CA LYS A 327 -34.34 29.66 6.30
C LYS A 327 -33.75 30.79 5.42
N ASN A 328 -32.42 30.85 5.32
CA ASN A 328 -31.70 31.83 4.51
C ASN A 328 -31.61 31.40 3.02
N GLY A 329 -32.26 30.33 2.61
CA GLY A 329 -32.33 29.89 1.22
C GLY A 329 -31.04 29.24 0.71
N VAL A 330 -30.11 28.85 1.58
CA VAL A 330 -28.88 28.15 1.23
C VAL A 330 -29.24 26.71 0.77
N LYS A 331 -28.88 26.38 -0.46
CA LYS A 331 -29.10 25.05 -1.07
C LYS A 331 -27.79 24.28 -1.00
N SER A 332 -27.42 23.78 0.16
CA SER A 332 -26.27 22.88 0.30
C SER A 332 -26.62 21.47 -0.16
N ARG A 333 -25.70 20.82 -0.89
CA ARG A 333 -25.79 19.39 -1.29
C ARG A 333 -24.95 18.49 -0.41
N HIS A 334 -23.96 19.03 0.30
CA HIS A 334 -23.02 18.31 1.14
C HIS A 334 -22.97 18.90 2.54
N PHE A 335 -23.99 18.61 3.35
CA PHE A 335 -24.05 19.03 4.74
C PHE A 335 -24.34 17.82 5.64
N GLY A 336 -23.91 17.91 6.88
CA GLY A 336 -24.10 16.81 7.83
C GLY A 336 -23.22 16.93 9.06
N ILE A 337 -23.06 15.83 9.74
CA ILE A 337 -22.28 15.76 10.98
C ILE A 337 -21.14 14.74 10.85
N ARG A 338 -20.10 14.91 11.68
CA ARG A 338 -19.03 13.92 11.86
C ARG A 338 -18.94 13.49 13.31
N LEU A 339 -18.81 12.17 13.49
CA LEU A 339 -18.55 11.48 14.74
C LEU A 339 -17.13 10.93 14.72
N ASP A 340 -16.29 11.29 15.70
CA ASP A 340 -14.89 10.89 15.81
C ASP A 340 -14.60 10.07 17.06
N SER A 341 -15.58 9.91 17.96
CA SER A 341 -15.44 9.24 19.25
C SER A 341 -16.72 8.57 19.74
N GLY A 342 -16.61 7.80 20.83
CA GLY A 342 -17.72 7.12 21.48
C GLY A 342 -18.23 5.87 20.75
N ASP A 343 -19.42 5.40 21.12
CA ASP A 343 -20.10 4.29 20.44
C ASP A 343 -20.73 4.77 19.13
N LEU A 344 -20.01 4.61 18.02
CA LEU A 344 -20.41 5.12 16.70
C LEU A 344 -21.75 4.51 16.23
N ALA A 345 -22.04 3.24 16.58
CA ALA A 345 -23.30 2.61 16.20
C ALA A 345 -24.49 3.22 16.95
N TYR A 346 -24.34 3.40 18.25
CA TYR A 346 -25.37 4.03 19.09
C TYR A 346 -25.57 5.51 18.71
N LEU A 347 -24.48 6.29 18.67
CA LEU A 347 -24.52 7.72 18.41
C LEU A 347 -25.08 8.04 17.03
N SER A 348 -24.66 7.31 15.99
CA SER A 348 -25.14 7.56 14.62
C SER A 348 -26.64 7.29 14.48
N LYS A 349 -27.17 6.24 15.13
CA LYS A 349 -28.63 5.95 15.14
C LYS A 349 -29.44 7.03 15.86
N LYS A 350 -28.93 7.52 17.00
CA LYS A 350 -29.58 8.62 17.73
C LYS A 350 -29.53 9.93 16.95
N ALA A 351 -28.36 10.29 16.44
CA ALA A 351 -28.17 11.48 15.62
C ALA A 351 -29.05 11.45 14.35
N ARG A 352 -29.16 10.30 13.67
CA ARG A 352 -30.03 10.13 12.50
C ARG A 352 -31.49 10.41 12.84
N LYS A 353 -31.98 9.87 13.96
CA LYS A 353 -33.34 10.13 14.42
C LYS A 353 -33.57 11.62 14.67
N MET A 354 -32.65 12.30 15.37
CA MET A 354 -32.76 13.73 15.65
C MET A 354 -32.74 14.58 14.37
N LEU A 355 -31.90 14.24 13.40
CA LEU A 355 -31.80 14.92 12.11
C LEU A 355 -33.10 14.72 11.29
N ASP A 356 -33.66 13.50 11.27
CA ASP A 356 -34.92 13.19 10.58
C ASP A 356 -36.11 13.95 11.18
N GLU A 357 -36.24 13.94 12.51
CA GLU A 357 -37.27 14.70 13.24
C GLU A 357 -37.17 16.22 13.01
N ALA A 358 -35.96 16.73 12.81
CA ALA A 358 -35.71 18.13 12.45
C ALA A 358 -35.93 18.45 10.96
N GLY A 359 -36.25 17.47 10.12
CA GLY A 359 -36.51 17.65 8.68
C GLY A 359 -35.26 17.65 7.80
N PHE A 360 -34.18 16.92 8.20
CA PHE A 360 -32.92 16.74 7.49
C PHE A 360 -32.58 15.26 7.21
N PRO A 361 -33.45 14.49 6.52
CA PRO A 361 -33.20 13.07 6.23
C PRO A 361 -31.97 12.86 5.33
N ASP A 362 -31.62 13.86 4.51
CA ASP A 362 -30.49 13.80 3.57
C ASP A 362 -29.15 14.23 4.18
N ALA A 363 -29.14 14.66 5.46
CA ALA A 363 -27.89 15.04 6.13
C ALA A 363 -26.95 13.84 6.25
N ILE A 364 -25.69 14.05 5.82
CA ILE A 364 -24.64 13.03 5.90
C ILE A 364 -24.27 12.77 7.36
N ILE A 365 -24.09 11.51 7.73
CA ILE A 365 -23.41 11.14 8.98
C ILE A 365 -22.08 10.50 8.59
N SER A 366 -20.99 11.23 8.84
CA SER A 366 -19.63 10.76 8.62
C SER A 366 -19.05 10.22 9.93
N ALA A 367 -18.27 9.14 9.85
CA ALA A 367 -17.51 8.63 10.99
C ALA A 367 -16.01 8.62 10.69
N SER A 368 -15.22 8.82 11.72
CA SER A 368 -13.77 8.69 11.70
C SER A 368 -13.28 8.06 13.01
N ASN A 369 -11.97 7.96 13.23
CA ASN A 369 -11.32 7.31 14.38
C ASN A 369 -11.09 5.80 14.19
N ASP A 370 -9.83 5.40 14.08
CA ASP A 370 -9.29 4.03 14.04
C ASP A 370 -10.12 2.99 13.26
N LEU A 371 -10.81 3.46 12.22
CA LEU A 371 -11.62 2.63 11.34
C LEU A 371 -10.76 1.72 10.48
N ASP A 372 -11.24 0.48 10.30
CA ASP A 372 -10.74 -0.47 9.32
C ASP A 372 -11.90 -1.28 8.71
N GLU A 373 -11.60 -2.18 7.78
CA GLU A 373 -12.61 -3.01 7.11
C GLU A 373 -13.44 -3.86 8.08
N ASN A 374 -12.86 -4.33 9.19
CA ASN A 374 -13.54 -5.18 10.15
C ASN A 374 -14.50 -4.36 11.01
N LEU A 375 -14.05 -3.21 11.51
CA LEU A 375 -14.89 -2.32 12.30
C LEU A 375 -16.05 -1.76 11.48
N ILE A 376 -15.81 -1.36 10.21
CA ILE A 376 -16.86 -0.87 9.32
C ILE A 376 -17.92 -1.96 9.08
N LEU A 377 -17.52 -3.21 8.80
CA LEU A 377 -18.47 -4.33 8.68
C LEU A 377 -19.29 -4.53 9.95
N SER A 378 -18.65 -4.48 11.12
CA SER A 378 -19.32 -4.61 12.41
C SER A 378 -20.33 -3.50 12.64
N LEU A 379 -19.96 -2.24 12.40
CA LEU A 379 -20.84 -1.08 12.53
C LEU A 379 -22.05 -1.18 11.61
N LYS A 380 -21.84 -1.59 10.35
CA LYS A 380 -22.94 -1.83 9.40
C LYS A 380 -23.87 -2.97 9.85
N ALA A 381 -23.31 -4.06 10.38
CA ALA A 381 -24.12 -5.17 10.93
C ALA A 381 -24.94 -4.74 12.15
N GLN A 382 -24.45 -3.80 12.95
CA GLN A 382 -25.16 -3.20 14.07
C GLN A 382 -26.23 -2.16 13.65
N GLY A 383 -26.36 -1.88 12.35
CA GLY A 383 -27.28 -0.90 11.81
C GLY A 383 -26.87 0.56 12.06
N ALA A 384 -25.58 0.85 12.14
CA ALA A 384 -25.07 2.22 12.22
C ALA A 384 -25.57 3.05 11.02
N ALA A 385 -26.05 4.24 11.27
CA ALA A 385 -26.59 5.15 10.26
C ALA A 385 -25.50 6.04 9.64
N ILE A 386 -24.35 5.45 9.35
CA ILE A 386 -23.17 6.13 8.80
C ILE A 386 -23.13 5.89 7.29
N THR A 387 -22.91 6.95 6.51
CA THR A 387 -22.89 6.93 5.04
C THR A 387 -21.58 7.45 4.45
N SER A 388 -20.63 7.89 5.29
CA SER A 388 -19.31 8.37 4.90
C SER A 388 -18.27 7.97 5.95
N TRP A 389 -17.11 7.52 5.50
CA TRP A 389 -16.08 6.92 6.35
C TRP A 389 -14.73 7.62 6.13
N GLY A 390 -14.24 8.32 7.15
CA GLY A 390 -12.90 8.92 7.17
C GLY A 390 -11.89 7.93 7.75
N VAL A 391 -11.11 7.24 6.92
CA VAL A 391 -10.20 6.20 7.35
C VAL A 391 -8.76 6.70 7.29
N GLY A 392 -8.08 6.71 8.44
CA GLY A 392 -6.74 7.28 8.58
C GLY A 392 -5.66 6.23 8.81
N THR A 393 -5.26 6.07 10.08
CA THR A 393 -4.11 5.26 10.51
C THR A 393 -4.10 3.87 9.90
N HIS A 394 -5.17 3.12 10.05
CA HIS A 394 -5.23 1.71 9.66
C HIS A 394 -5.16 1.50 8.15
N LEU A 395 -5.55 2.50 7.33
CA LEU A 395 -5.44 2.44 5.90
C LEU A 395 -4.01 2.78 5.46
N ILE A 396 -3.50 3.96 5.84
CA ILE A 396 -2.23 4.48 5.30
C ILE A 396 -1.01 3.71 5.80
N THR A 397 -1.11 3.02 6.94
CA THR A 397 -0.06 2.16 7.48
C THR A 397 -0.26 0.68 7.11
N ALA A 398 -1.29 0.35 6.33
CA ALA A 398 -1.68 -1.03 6.03
C ALA A 398 -1.70 -1.91 7.28
N LYS A 399 -2.34 -1.45 8.36
CA LYS A 399 -2.38 -2.16 9.65
C LYS A 399 -2.64 -3.66 9.45
N ASP A 400 -1.96 -4.48 10.22
CA ASP A 400 -1.94 -5.94 10.23
C ASP A 400 -1.13 -6.61 9.10
N ASN A 401 -0.57 -5.83 8.16
CA ASN A 401 0.32 -6.36 7.14
C ASN A 401 1.41 -5.34 6.77
N PRO A 402 2.59 -5.40 7.41
CA PRO A 402 3.60 -4.35 7.30
C PRO A 402 4.29 -4.30 5.94
N SER A 403 4.15 -5.33 5.11
CA SER A 403 4.84 -5.46 3.83
C SER A 403 4.00 -6.23 2.82
N PHE A 404 4.07 -5.85 1.55
CA PHE A 404 3.45 -6.59 0.44
C PHE A 404 4.15 -7.92 0.16
N GLY A 405 5.44 -8.00 0.48
CA GLY A 405 6.23 -9.21 0.34
C GLY A 405 6.62 -9.54 -1.11
N GLY A 406 6.72 -8.53 -1.95
CA GLY A 406 7.24 -8.66 -3.31
C GLY A 406 8.72 -9.04 -3.31
N VAL A 407 9.13 -9.75 -4.35
CA VAL A 407 10.49 -10.21 -4.61
C VAL A 407 10.83 -10.03 -6.07
N TYR A 408 12.13 -9.88 -6.37
CA TYR A 408 12.67 -9.73 -7.72
C TYR A 408 13.67 -10.85 -7.98
N LYS A 409 13.48 -11.64 -9.06
CA LYS A 409 14.29 -12.85 -9.24
C LYS A 409 14.68 -13.07 -10.69
N LEU A 410 15.97 -13.46 -10.88
CA LEU A 410 16.49 -13.88 -12.16
C LEU A 410 15.71 -15.09 -12.68
N ALA A 411 15.17 -14.97 -13.88
CA ALA A 411 14.35 -15.99 -14.54
C ALA A 411 15.01 -16.62 -15.76
N ALA A 412 15.86 -15.86 -16.48
CA ALA A 412 16.61 -16.36 -17.62
C ALA A 412 17.86 -15.52 -17.92
N ILE A 413 18.83 -16.13 -18.61
CA ILE A 413 20.02 -15.47 -19.17
C ILE A 413 20.10 -15.80 -20.65
N GLN A 414 20.35 -14.81 -21.50
CA GLN A 414 20.53 -15.02 -22.93
C GLN A 414 21.84 -15.75 -23.22
N GLY A 415 21.75 -16.86 -23.94
CA GLY A 415 22.91 -17.62 -24.42
C GLY A 415 23.55 -17.00 -25.65
N GLN A 416 24.68 -17.58 -26.09
CA GLN A 416 25.40 -17.12 -27.29
C GLN A 416 24.59 -17.29 -28.59
N ASP A 417 23.62 -18.21 -28.59
CA ASP A 417 22.70 -18.41 -29.72
C ASP A 417 21.52 -17.42 -29.73
N GLY A 418 21.50 -16.47 -28.82
CA GLY A 418 20.44 -15.48 -28.67
C GLY A 418 19.19 -15.99 -27.96
N LYS A 419 19.11 -17.26 -27.56
CA LYS A 419 17.97 -17.82 -26.84
C LYS A 419 18.13 -17.61 -25.33
N PHE A 420 17.02 -17.42 -24.65
CA PHE A 420 17.01 -17.33 -23.20
C PHE A 420 17.09 -18.73 -22.55
N LEU A 421 18.15 -18.95 -21.81
CA LEU A 421 18.35 -20.14 -20.97
C LEU A 421 17.63 -19.92 -19.64
N PRO A 422 16.63 -20.73 -19.30
CA PRO A 422 15.85 -20.55 -18.08
C PRO A 422 16.70 -20.77 -16.83
N LYS A 423 16.43 -19.98 -15.78
CA LYS A 423 17.07 -20.05 -14.47
C LYS A 423 16.04 -20.25 -13.39
N ILE A 424 16.37 -21.09 -12.42
CA ILE A 424 15.50 -21.39 -11.28
C ILE A 424 16.28 -21.33 -9.99
N LYS A 425 15.65 -20.79 -8.93
CA LYS A 425 16.19 -20.89 -7.59
C LYS A 425 15.57 -22.07 -6.87
N LEU A 426 16.39 -22.98 -6.40
CA LEU A 426 15.96 -24.04 -5.49
C LEU A 426 15.81 -23.50 -4.06
N SER A 427 14.96 -24.13 -3.28
CA SER A 427 14.75 -23.82 -1.87
C SER A 427 14.12 -25.01 -1.17
N GLU A 428 14.50 -25.25 0.08
CA GLU A 428 13.83 -26.21 0.97
C GLU A 428 12.33 -25.92 1.13
N ASN A 429 11.96 -24.62 1.08
CA ASN A 429 10.57 -24.21 1.05
C ASN A 429 10.08 -24.14 -0.40
N THR A 430 9.18 -25.04 -0.78
CA THR A 430 8.58 -25.12 -2.12
C THR A 430 7.92 -23.84 -2.59
N GLU A 431 7.36 -23.04 -1.68
CA GLU A 431 6.78 -21.73 -1.99
C GLU A 431 7.82 -20.70 -2.49
N LYS A 432 9.11 -20.92 -2.21
CA LYS A 432 10.21 -20.05 -2.65
C LYS A 432 10.80 -20.47 -4.00
N ILE A 433 10.38 -21.59 -4.56
CA ILE A 433 10.79 -22.05 -5.89
C ILE A 433 10.15 -21.12 -6.94
N THR A 434 10.98 -20.57 -7.84
CA THR A 434 10.54 -19.63 -8.86
C THR A 434 10.05 -20.31 -10.13
N ASN A 435 9.34 -19.59 -10.99
CA ASN A 435 9.00 -20.05 -12.33
C ASN A 435 10.09 -19.53 -13.31
N PRO A 436 10.78 -20.43 -14.05
CA PRO A 436 11.90 -20.08 -14.91
C PRO A 436 11.46 -19.51 -16.26
N GLY A 437 12.40 -18.90 -17.00
CA GLY A 437 12.23 -18.51 -18.40
C GLY A 437 11.72 -17.06 -18.59
N ASP A 438 11.75 -16.60 -19.85
CA ASP A 438 11.06 -15.37 -20.28
C ASP A 438 9.57 -15.66 -20.40
N LYS A 439 8.74 -14.96 -19.63
CA LYS A 439 7.33 -15.31 -19.43
C LYS A 439 6.38 -14.16 -19.77
N LYS A 440 5.13 -14.54 -20.03
CA LYS A 440 3.98 -13.64 -20.07
C LYS A 440 2.78 -14.26 -19.36
N ILE A 441 1.73 -13.47 -19.15
CA ILE A 441 0.52 -13.88 -18.45
C ILE A 441 -0.68 -13.63 -19.32
N TYR A 442 -1.58 -14.62 -19.38
CA TYR A 442 -2.93 -14.48 -19.89
C TYR A 442 -3.92 -14.61 -18.75
N ARG A 443 -4.77 -13.61 -18.56
CA ARG A 443 -5.96 -13.72 -17.73
C ARG A 443 -7.05 -14.44 -18.49
N VAL A 444 -7.64 -15.43 -17.85
CA VAL A 444 -8.68 -16.27 -18.42
C VAL A 444 -10.02 -15.90 -17.79
N TYR A 445 -10.94 -15.44 -18.60
CA TYR A 445 -12.31 -15.13 -18.16
C TYR A 445 -13.28 -16.23 -18.61
N GLU A 446 -14.27 -16.51 -17.77
CA GLU A 446 -15.44 -17.28 -18.21
C GLU A 446 -16.28 -16.42 -19.15
N LYS A 447 -16.47 -16.89 -20.38
CA LYS A 447 -17.12 -16.10 -21.45
C LYS A 447 -18.57 -15.72 -21.11
N ALA A 448 -19.30 -16.60 -20.44
CA ALA A 448 -20.72 -16.39 -20.09
C ALA A 448 -20.92 -15.27 -19.06
N THR A 449 -20.00 -15.10 -18.10
CA THR A 449 -20.16 -14.19 -16.97
C THR A 449 -19.15 -13.06 -16.97
N HIS A 450 -18.12 -13.15 -17.79
CA HIS A 450 -16.92 -12.29 -17.78
C HIS A 450 -16.21 -12.24 -16.42
N LYS A 451 -16.32 -13.35 -15.66
CA LYS A 451 -15.63 -13.51 -14.37
C LYS A 451 -14.27 -14.16 -14.55
N ILE A 452 -13.28 -13.72 -13.75
CA ILE A 452 -11.94 -14.29 -13.75
C ILE A 452 -12.02 -15.75 -13.30
N LYS A 453 -11.49 -16.65 -14.12
CA LYS A 453 -11.44 -18.10 -13.87
C LYS A 453 -10.08 -18.53 -13.36
N ALA A 454 -9.03 -18.07 -14.01
CA ALA A 454 -7.64 -18.37 -13.69
C ALA A 454 -6.71 -17.37 -14.38
N ASP A 455 -5.44 -17.35 -13.99
CA ASP A 455 -4.37 -16.72 -14.76
C ASP A 455 -3.38 -17.79 -15.24
N LEU A 456 -2.98 -17.70 -16.50
CA LEU A 456 -2.06 -18.61 -17.16
C LEU A 456 -0.71 -17.93 -17.33
N ILE A 457 0.33 -18.45 -16.65
CA ILE A 457 1.71 -18.06 -16.91
C ILE A 457 2.29 -19.02 -17.98
N CYS A 458 2.89 -18.46 -19.02
CA CYS A 458 3.48 -19.22 -20.10
C CYS A 458 4.80 -18.60 -20.58
N LEU A 459 5.56 -19.33 -21.40
CA LEU A 459 6.76 -18.77 -22.03
C LEU A 459 6.35 -17.73 -23.08
N ASN A 460 7.17 -16.73 -23.29
CA ASN A 460 6.89 -15.55 -24.11
C ASN A 460 6.58 -15.91 -25.58
N GLU A 461 7.18 -16.96 -26.10
CA GLU A 461 6.95 -17.46 -27.45
C GLU A 461 5.67 -18.30 -27.63
N GLU A 462 4.99 -18.68 -26.54
CA GLU A 462 3.74 -19.44 -26.64
C GLU A 462 2.56 -18.54 -27.02
N THR A 463 1.66 -19.07 -27.81
CA THR A 463 0.41 -18.41 -28.21
C THR A 463 -0.76 -19.36 -28.00
N PHE A 464 -1.88 -18.80 -27.55
CA PHE A 464 -3.11 -19.56 -27.28
C PHE A 464 -4.27 -19.01 -28.09
N SER A 465 -5.22 -19.89 -28.43
CA SER A 465 -6.44 -19.54 -29.15
C SER A 465 -7.65 -19.98 -28.33
N GLU A 466 -8.67 -19.17 -28.30
CA GLU A 466 -9.96 -19.46 -27.66
C GLU A 466 -10.74 -20.56 -28.36
N ASP A 467 -10.36 -20.92 -29.62
CA ASP A 467 -10.94 -22.00 -30.43
C ASP A 467 -10.35 -23.37 -30.12
N LYS A 468 -9.38 -23.46 -29.18
CA LYS A 468 -8.73 -24.69 -28.78
C LYS A 468 -8.91 -24.95 -27.29
N THR A 469 -8.88 -26.25 -26.94
CA THR A 469 -8.88 -26.62 -25.51
C THR A 469 -7.65 -26.05 -24.82
N LEU A 470 -7.87 -25.34 -23.72
CA LEU A 470 -6.82 -24.81 -22.83
C LEU A 470 -6.65 -25.74 -21.63
N LEU A 471 -5.41 -26.12 -21.35
CA LEU A 471 -5.04 -26.97 -20.22
C LEU A 471 -4.01 -26.24 -19.35
N LEU A 472 -4.35 -26.02 -18.11
CA LEU A 472 -3.54 -25.31 -17.10
C LEU A 472 -3.01 -26.33 -16.09
N PHE A 473 -1.79 -26.10 -15.61
CA PHE A 473 -1.08 -26.99 -14.71
C PHE A 473 -0.75 -26.24 -13.40
N ASP A 474 -1.24 -26.74 -12.28
CA ASP A 474 -0.90 -26.20 -10.98
C ASP A 474 0.61 -26.36 -10.73
N PRO A 475 1.34 -25.30 -10.40
CA PRO A 475 2.80 -25.33 -10.23
C PRO A 475 3.27 -26.06 -8.96
N GLN A 476 2.38 -26.38 -8.03
CA GLN A 476 2.68 -27.02 -6.74
C GLN A 476 2.06 -28.40 -6.60
N GLU A 477 0.87 -28.62 -7.18
CA GLU A 477 0.11 -29.85 -7.05
C GLU A 477 -0.01 -30.55 -8.42
N PRO A 478 0.95 -31.42 -8.80
CA PRO A 478 1.07 -31.99 -10.15
C PRO A 478 -0.18 -32.73 -10.66
N TRP A 479 -1.01 -33.22 -9.74
CA TRP A 479 -2.28 -33.90 -10.08
C TRP A 479 -3.41 -32.94 -10.41
N LYS A 480 -3.32 -31.66 -10.02
CA LYS A 480 -4.33 -30.64 -10.33
C LYS A 480 -4.09 -30.08 -11.73
N LYS A 481 -5.12 -30.09 -12.51
CA LYS A 481 -5.16 -29.51 -13.86
C LYS A 481 -6.51 -28.89 -14.11
N THR A 482 -6.51 -27.67 -14.65
CA THR A 482 -7.74 -27.01 -15.08
C THR A 482 -7.88 -27.14 -16.59
N LYS A 483 -9.01 -27.69 -17.07
CA LYS A 483 -9.33 -27.84 -18.48
C LYS A 483 -10.49 -26.92 -18.85
N MET A 484 -10.33 -26.15 -19.93
CA MET A 484 -11.36 -25.29 -20.49
C MET A 484 -11.60 -25.67 -21.96
N HIS A 485 -12.87 -25.70 -22.36
CA HIS A 485 -13.25 -26.08 -23.72
C HIS A 485 -13.33 -24.85 -24.63
N PRO A 486 -13.18 -25.05 -25.95
CA PRO A 486 -13.31 -23.98 -26.95
C PRO A 486 -14.62 -23.20 -26.79
N GLY A 487 -14.53 -21.89 -26.81
CA GLY A 487 -15.70 -21.00 -26.73
C GLY A 487 -16.25 -20.77 -25.32
N GLU A 488 -15.71 -21.42 -24.27
CA GLU A 488 -16.12 -21.21 -22.88
C GLU A 488 -15.35 -20.08 -22.18
N PHE A 489 -14.24 -19.62 -22.75
CA PHE A 489 -13.34 -18.65 -22.15
C PHE A 489 -12.89 -17.56 -23.12
N GLU A 490 -12.40 -16.46 -22.57
CA GLU A 490 -11.74 -15.34 -23.24
C GLU A 490 -10.36 -15.12 -22.63
N LEU A 491 -9.38 -14.70 -23.44
CA LEU A 491 -8.01 -14.47 -23.04
C LEU A 491 -7.64 -12.99 -23.14
N ARG A 492 -6.97 -12.45 -22.11
CA ARG A 492 -6.35 -11.13 -22.13
C ARG A 492 -4.91 -11.22 -21.67
N GLU A 493 -3.96 -10.83 -22.52
CA GLU A 493 -2.56 -10.67 -22.09
C GLU A 493 -2.46 -9.51 -21.11
N LEU A 494 -1.76 -9.72 -19.97
CA LEU A 494 -1.72 -8.74 -18.90
C LEU A 494 -0.51 -7.82 -18.98
N LEU A 495 0.67 -8.32 -19.39
CA LEU A 495 1.88 -7.52 -19.43
C LEU A 495 1.86 -6.55 -20.62
N VAL A 496 1.95 -5.26 -20.32
CA VAL A 496 2.09 -4.21 -21.32
C VAL A 496 3.50 -3.63 -21.32
N PRO A 497 4.06 -3.22 -22.47
CA PRO A 497 5.38 -2.59 -22.51
C PRO A 497 5.34 -1.20 -21.90
N LEU A 498 6.24 -0.93 -20.94
CA LEU A 498 6.49 0.41 -20.39
C LEU A 498 7.70 1.06 -21.08
N PHE A 499 8.77 0.30 -21.24
CA PHE A 499 10.00 0.71 -21.94
C PHE A 499 10.39 -0.34 -22.97
N GLN A 500 10.88 0.13 -24.12
CA GLN A 500 11.47 -0.71 -25.18
C GLN A 500 12.79 -0.07 -25.61
N LYS A 501 13.87 -0.83 -25.49
CA LYS A 501 15.24 -0.35 -25.78
C LYS A 501 15.57 0.98 -25.06
N GLY A 502 15.22 1.07 -23.80
CA GLY A 502 15.39 2.26 -22.97
C GLY A 502 14.41 3.41 -23.24
N ALA A 503 13.62 3.36 -24.32
CA ALA A 503 12.65 4.40 -24.61
C ALA A 503 11.29 4.09 -23.95
N CYS A 504 10.74 5.06 -23.23
CA CYS A 504 9.39 4.94 -22.67
C CYS A 504 8.35 4.94 -23.78
N CYS A 505 7.52 3.88 -23.82
CA CYS A 505 6.46 3.70 -24.80
C CYS A 505 5.04 3.65 -24.18
N TYR A 506 4.94 3.90 -22.87
CA TYR A 506 3.69 3.90 -22.12
C TYR A 506 3.30 5.29 -21.64
N THR A 507 2.02 5.62 -21.75
CA THR A 507 1.46 6.84 -21.17
C THR A 507 0.55 6.45 -20.01
N SER A 508 0.89 6.88 -18.79
CA SER A 508 0.09 6.61 -17.59
C SER A 508 -1.28 7.30 -17.72
N PRO A 509 -2.40 6.58 -17.51
CA PRO A 509 -3.71 7.19 -17.41
C PRO A 509 -3.80 8.09 -16.16
N ARG A 510 -4.80 9.00 -16.12
CA ARG A 510 -5.07 9.78 -14.91
C ARG A 510 -5.52 8.85 -13.76
N VAL A 511 -5.20 9.21 -12.53
CA VAL A 511 -5.52 8.39 -11.34
C VAL A 511 -7.01 8.05 -11.25
N MET A 512 -7.89 8.97 -11.63
CA MET A 512 -9.33 8.72 -11.63
C MET A 512 -9.77 7.71 -12.71
N ASP A 513 -9.07 7.66 -13.84
CA ASP A 513 -9.32 6.66 -14.89
C ASP A 513 -8.79 5.28 -14.43
N ILE A 514 -7.64 5.23 -13.75
CA ILE A 514 -7.10 4.01 -13.12
C ILE A 514 -8.06 3.50 -12.04
N ARG A 515 -8.63 4.38 -11.21
CA ARG A 515 -9.66 4.01 -10.22
C ARG A 515 -10.90 3.41 -10.88
N ALA A 516 -11.38 4.01 -11.97
CA ALA A 516 -12.52 3.49 -12.71
C ALA A 516 -12.22 2.11 -13.31
N TYR A 517 -11.02 1.93 -13.86
CA TYR A 517 -10.53 0.63 -14.34
C TYR A 517 -10.43 -0.39 -13.20
N CYS A 518 -9.86 -0.03 -12.06
CA CYS A 518 -9.77 -0.89 -10.88
C CYS A 518 -11.15 -1.37 -10.39
N ASN A 519 -12.17 -0.50 -10.43
CA ASN A 519 -13.53 -0.90 -10.08
C ASN A 519 -14.08 -1.98 -11.03
N LYS A 520 -13.85 -1.85 -12.36
CA LYS A 520 -14.23 -2.87 -13.35
C LYS A 520 -13.47 -4.19 -13.14
N GLU A 521 -12.18 -4.12 -12.85
CA GLU A 521 -11.38 -5.31 -12.52
C GLU A 521 -11.93 -6.04 -11.29
N LYS A 522 -12.28 -5.30 -10.23
CA LYS A 522 -12.93 -5.88 -9.03
C LYS A 522 -14.32 -6.48 -9.32
N GLU A 523 -15.05 -5.91 -10.27
CA GLU A 523 -16.34 -6.47 -10.71
C GLU A 523 -16.18 -7.79 -11.45
N SER A 524 -15.05 -8.04 -12.11
CA SER A 524 -14.75 -9.32 -12.76
C SER A 524 -14.39 -10.45 -11.79
N LEU A 525 -14.13 -10.13 -10.51
CA LEU A 525 -13.95 -11.14 -9.46
C LEU A 525 -15.28 -11.78 -9.06
N TRP A 526 -15.24 -13.05 -8.71
CA TRP A 526 -16.33 -13.72 -8.02
C TRP A 526 -16.55 -13.11 -6.63
N GLU A 527 -17.78 -13.14 -6.13
CA GLU A 527 -18.08 -12.61 -4.79
C GLU A 527 -17.28 -13.35 -3.72
N GLU A 528 -17.10 -14.66 -3.88
CA GLU A 528 -16.30 -15.52 -3.03
C GLU A 528 -14.85 -15.08 -2.91
N THR A 529 -14.25 -14.57 -3.98
CA THR A 529 -12.88 -14.05 -3.99
C THR A 529 -12.77 -12.69 -3.30
N ARG A 530 -13.83 -11.88 -3.33
CA ARG A 530 -13.85 -10.55 -2.70
C ARG A 530 -14.07 -10.57 -1.18
N ARG A 531 -14.46 -11.71 -0.60
CA ARG A 531 -14.68 -11.83 0.84
C ARG A 531 -13.47 -11.38 1.65
N LEU A 532 -13.71 -10.72 2.78
CA LEU A 532 -12.63 -10.31 3.69
C LEU A 532 -12.11 -11.48 4.54
N VAL A 533 -12.94 -12.47 4.79
CA VAL A 533 -12.62 -13.66 5.59
C VAL A 533 -12.83 -14.91 4.73
N ASN A 534 -11.85 -15.80 4.73
CA ASN A 534 -11.86 -17.06 3.98
C ASN A 534 -12.26 -16.89 2.49
N PRO A 535 -11.56 -16.02 1.74
CA PRO A 535 -11.85 -15.82 0.33
C PRO A 535 -11.44 -17.04 -0.51
N HIS A 536 -12.17 -17.27 -1.60
CA HIS A 536 -11.71 -18.20 -2.64
C HIS A 536 -10.46 -17.64 -3.32
N GLN A 537 -9.44 -18.50 -3.54
CA GLN A 537 -8.22 -18.14 -4.24
C GLN A 537 -8.37 -18.46 -5.73
N ILE A 538 -8.02 -17.51 -6.60
CA ILE A 538 -7.96 -17.72 -8.04
C ILE A 538 -6.72 -18.56 -8.38
N TYR A 539 -6.87 -19.49 -9.30
CA TYR A 539 -5.78 -20.34 -9.79
C TYR A 539 -4.80 -19.52 -10.65
N VAL A 540 -3.51 -19.63 -10.34
CA VAL A 540 -2.41 -19.08 -11.13
C VAL A 540 -1.55 -20.26 -11.58
N ASP A 541 -1.86 -20.73 -12.77
CA ASP A 541 -1.37 -22.00 -13.31
C ASP A 541 -0.37 -21.79 -14.45
N LEU A 542 0.34 -22.83 -14.82
CA LEU A 542 1.36 -22.81 -15.86
C LEU A 542 0.86 -23.47 -17.16
N SER A 543 1.40 -23.01 -18.30
CA SER A 543 1.31 -23.75 -19.55
C SER A 543 2.05 -25.08 -19.43
N LYS A 544 1.69 -26.06 -20.28
CA LYS A 544 2.37 -27.36 -20.33
C LYS A 544 3.89 -27.20 -20.53
N LYS A 545 4.29 -26.33 -21.47
CA LYS A 545 5.70 -26.11 -21.81
C LYS A 545 6.48 -25.50 -20.65
N LEU A 546 5.92 -24.47 -20.01
CA LEU A 546 6.56 -23.85 -18.83
C LEU A 546 6.62 -24.83 -17.65
N TYR A 547 5.55 -25.60 -17.41
CA TYR A 547 5.51 -26.63 -16.39
C TYR A 547 6.62 -27.68 -16.61
N ASP A 548 6.73 -28.23 -17.84
CA ASP A 548 7.78 -29.22 -18.15
C ASP A 548 9.17 -28.61 -17.98
N THR A 549 9.42 -27.40 -18.49
CA THR A 549 10.70 -26.70 -18.32
C THR A 549 11.07 -26.56 -16.83
N LYS A 550 10.09 -26.26 -15.97
CA LYS A 550 10.31 -26.16 -14.51
C LYS A 550 10.69 -27.53 -13.91
N ILE A 551 9.96 -28.57 -14.26
CA ILE A 551 10.21 -29.93 -13.73
C ILE A 551 11.57 -30.47 -14.22
N ASP A 552 11.91 -30.28 -15.49
CA ASP A 552 13.19 -30.70 -16.05
C ASP A 552 14.39 -30.03 -15.35
N LEU A 553 14.27 -28.71 -15.08
CA LEU A 553 15.31 -27.99 -14.33
C LEU A 553 15.43 -28.47 -12.88
N LEU A 554 14.31 -28.72 -12.20
CA LEU A 554 14.33 -29.27 -10.85
C LEU A 554 14.97 -30.63 -10.81
N SER A 555 14.64 -31.50 -11.76
CA SER A 555 15.19 -32.86 -11.86
C SER A 555 16.69 -32.85 -12.16
N SER A 556 17.14 -32.00 -13.09
CA SER A 556 18.56 -31.91 -13.45
C SER A 556 19.44 -31.39 -12.31
N LEU A 557 18.96 -30.44 -11.53
CA LEU A 557 19.72 -29.89 -10.39
C LEU A 557 19.77 -30.87 -9.21
N SER A 558 18.69 -31.64 -8.97
CA SER A 558 18.69 -32.67 -7.93
C SER A 558 19.55 -33.89 -8.27
N GLN A 559 19.75 -34.21 -9.57
CA GLN A 559 20.66 -35.29 -9.99
C GLN A 559 22.14 -34.92 -9.82
N VAL A 560 22.51 -33.67 -10.02
CA VAL A 560 23.88 -33.17 -9.78
C VAL A 560 24.30 -33.38 -8.32
N ASP A 561 23.37 -33.13 -7.37
CA ASP A 561 23.63 -33.35 -5.94
C ASP A 561 23.77 -34.86 -5.61
N ALA A 562 22.96 -35.73 -6.24
CA ALA A 562 23.03 -37.18 -6.05
C ALA A 562 24.31 -37.80 -6.63
N ASP A 563 24.82 -37.29 -7.74
CA ASP A 563 26.10 -37.74 -8.31
C ASP A 563 27.32 -37.28 -7.50
N ALA A 564 27.24 -36.12 -6.85
CA ALA A 564 28.26 -35.62 -5.93
C ALA A 564 28.35 -36.45 -4.64
N GLU A 565 27.23 -36.94 -4.08
CA GLU A 565 27.19 -37.82 -2.93
C GLU A 565 27.73 -39.25 -3.23
N ASN A 566 27.64 -39.70 -4.48
CA ASN A 566 28.18 -41.00 -4.92
C ASN A 566 29.70 -41.01 -5.19
N ILE A 567 30.36 -39.83 -5.20
CA ILE A 567 31.81 -39.73 -5.39
C ILE A 567 32.56 -39.82 -4.05
N GLU A 568 31.90 -39.66 -2.91
CA GLU A 568 32.49 -39.73 -1.56
C GLU A 568 32.28 -41.10 -0.84
N ASN A 569 31.66 -42.09 -1.46
CA ASN A 569 31.52 -43.46 -0.98
C ASN A 569 32.23 -44.43 -1.92
#